data_68e658e0ae6093e15c76771cd5d21ae3
#
_entry.id   68e658e0ae6093e15c76771cd5d21ae3
#
_cell.length_a   1.000
_cell.length_b   1.000
_cell.length_c   1.000
_cell.angle_alpha   90.00
_cell.angle_beta   90.00
_cell.angle_gamma   90.00
#
_symmetry.space_group_name_H-M   'P 1'
#
loop_
_entity.id
_entity.type
_entity.pdbx_description
1 polymer ?
#
loop_
_entity_poly.entity_id
_entity_poly.type
_entity_poly.pdbx_seq_one_letter_code
_entity_poly.pdbx_strand_id
1 'polypeptide(L)'
;KKKKENWKKLMSYSTPYPRSQKALDMFKLSYALHGANTNDMCKLLKSDLTETHVKFFRKKTKKTSQELVKRNVKRDESIDFLFIKYAAPAGSPYVLDLLNPTDKLGTESTHKRCKGINRNFNRSLEKICESIGIPRISMMWARHQMSTDFRENGGTLEQLNLIMGHKDIKTTKVYDKSLPNKKIEDLNENLNKGLNIT
;
A
#
# COMPACT_ATOMS: atom_id res chain seq x y z
N LYS A 1 1.17 -4.74 -21.66
CA LYS A 1 0.75 -6.13 -21.45
C LYS A 1 1.62 -6.83 -20.38
N LYS A 2 2.93 -6.95 -20.53
CA LYS A 2 3.85 -7.67 -19.63
C LYS A 2 3.76 -7.27 -18.16
N LYS A 3 3.56 -5.98 -17.85
CA LYS A 3 3.46 -5.46 -16.48
C LYS A 3 2.18 -5.94 -15.78
N LYS A 4 1.03 -5.97 -16.47
CA LYS A 4 -0.25 -6.47 -15.94
C LYS A 4 -0.21 -8.00 -15.75
N GLU A 5 0.49 -8.71 -16.61
CA GLU A 5 0.69 -10.16 -16.50
C GLU A 5 1.56 -10.53 -15.28
N ASN A 6 2.67 -9.83 -15.07
CA ASN A 6 3.52 -10.01 -13.89
C ASN A 6 2.75 -9.72 -12.59
N TRP A 7 1.89 -8.70 -12.60
CA TRP A 7 1.01 -8.39 -11.47
C TRP A 7 0.05 -9.54 -11.18
N LYS A 8 -0.63 -10.07 -12.19
CA LYS A 8 -1.53 -11.22 -12.03
C LYS A 8 -0.79 -12.43 -11.47
N LYS A 9 0.38 -12.79 -12.03
CA LYS A 9 1.22 -13.88 -11.52
C LYS A 9 1.55 -13.71 -10.04
N LEU A 10 1.95 -12.50 -9.63
CA LEU A 10 2.28 -12.22 -8.24
C LEU A 10 1.07 -12.32 -7.31
N MET A 11 -0.09 -11.77 -7.72
CA MET A 11 -1.30 -11.76 -6.89
C MET A 11 -1.90 -13.14 -6.69
N SER A 12 -1.80 -14.03 -7.69
CA SER A 12 -2.28 -15.42 -7.61
C SER A 12 -1.28 -16.38 -6.99
N TYR A 13 -0.03 -15.93 -6.75
CA TYR A 13 1.01 -16.81 -6.21
C TYR A 13 0.79 -17.11 -4.73
N SER A 14 1.12 -18.32 -4.33
CA SER A 14 1.29 -18.76 -2.95
C SER A 14 2.55 -19.59 -2.81
N THR A 15 3.12 -19.64 -1.60
CA THR A 15 4.34 -20.37 -1.32
C THR A 15 4.23 -21.15 -0.01
N PRO A 16 4.80 -22.36 0.08
CA PRO A 16 4.80 -23.15 1.31
C PRO A 16 5.75 -22.57 2.39
N TYR A 17 6.59 -21.61 2.03
CA TYR A 17 7.55 -21.01 2.96
C TYR A 17 6.89 -19.88 3.78
N PRO A 18 6.66 -20.05 5.11
CA PRO A 18 5.87 -19.11 5.91
C PRO A 18 6.40 -17.67 5.88
N ARG A 19 7.73 -17.49 5.90
CA ARG A 19 8.36 -16.16 5.85
C ARG A 19 8.11 -15.45 4.52
N SER A 20 8.18 -16.18 3.42
CA SER A 20 7.92 -15.65 2.07
C SER A 20 6.44 -15.36 1.89
N GLN A 21 5.57 -16.26 2.37
CA GLN A 21 4.13 -16.03 2.35
C GLN A 21 3.75 -14.79 3.17
N LYS A 22 4.29 -14.62 4.39
CA LYS A 22 4.06 -13.41 5.18
C LYS A 22 4.49 -12.14 4.43
N ALA A 23 5.63 -12.16 3.75
CA ALA A 23 6.10 -11.01 2.97
C ALA A 23 5.16 -10.69 1.79
N LEU A 24 4.67 -11.70 1.08
CA LEU A 24 3.70 -11.55 -0.01
C LEU A 24 2.36 -11.02 0.50
N ASP A 25 1.88 -11.56 1.60
CA ASP A 25 0.63 -11.11 2.23
C ASP A 25 0.74 -9.67 2.74
N MET A 26 1.88 -9.29 3.32
CA MET A 26 2.15 -7.90 3.70
C MET A 26 2.26 -6.97 2.48
N PHE A 27 2.75 -7.47 1.36
CA PHE A 27 2.75 -6.72 0.10
C PHE A 27 1.30 -6.49 -0.41
N LYS A 28 0.46 -7.53 -0.39
CA LYS A 28 -0.98 -7.43 -0.74
C LYS A 28 -1.71 -6.49 0.22
N LEU A 29 -1.45 -6.59 1.52
CA LEU A 29 -2.02 -5.69 2.53
C LEU A 29 -1.57 -4.24 2.32
N SER A 30 -0.30 -4.01 1.98
CA SER A 30 0.19 -2.67 1.63
C SER A 30 -0.61 -2.05 0.48
N TYR A 31 -0.89 -2.82 -0.56
CA TYR A 31 -1.72 -2.38 -1.68
C TYR A 31 -3.14 -2.04 -1.24
N ALA A 32 -3.80 -2.94 -0.51
CA ALA A 32 -5.16 -2.77 0.00
C ALA A 32 -5.30 -1.57 0.96
N LEU A 33 -4.27 -1.30 1.76
CA LEU A 33 -4.19 -0.12 2.64
C LEU A 33 -3.71 1.15 1.89
N HIS A 34 -4.09 1.29 0.63
CA HIS A 34 -3.77 2.43 -0.23
C HIS A 34 -2.26 2.72 -0.30
N GLY A 35 -1.45 1.66 -0.39
CA GLY A 35 0.00 1.78 -0.47
C GLY A 35 0.64 2.18 0.87
N ALA A 36 0.13 1.70 1.99
CA ALA A 36 0.79 1.86 3.28
C ALA A 36 2.20 1.27 3.23
N ASN A 37 3.19 2.01 3.71
CA ASN A 37 4.56 1.48 3.75
C ASN A 37 4.74 0.51 4.93
N THR A 38 5.78 -0.31 4.91
CA THR A 38 6.06 -1.28 5.97
C THR A 38 6.14 -0.63 7.36
N ASN A 39 6.71 0.58 7.46
CA ASN A 39 6.82 1.28 8.73
C ASN A 39 5.46 1.72 9.28
N ASP A 40 4.52 2.12 8.42
CA ASP A 40 3.15 2.46 8.82
C ASP A 40 2.41 1.19 9.27
N MET A 41 2.54 0.07 8.52
CA MET A 41 1.94 -1.22 8.89
C MET A 41 2.49 -1.78 10.20
N CYS A 42 3.79 -1.69 10.44
CA CYS A 42 4.39 -2.12 11.71
C CYS A 42 3.81 -1.38 12.92
N LYS A 43 3.41 -0.12 12.75
CA LYS A 43 2.97 0.77 13.82
C LYS A 43 1.47 0.93 13.91
N LEU A 44 0.72 0.14 13.15
CA LEU A 44 -0.73 0.15 13.16
C LEU A 44 -1.23 -0.37 14.51
N LEU A 45 -1.99 0.44 15.23
CA LEU A 45 -2.52 0.13 16.56
C LEU A 45 -3.93 -0.45 16.47
N LYS A 46 -4.30 -1.29 17.44
CA LYS A 46 -5.67 -1.78 17.56
C LYS A 46 -6.69 -0.64 17.71
N SER A 47 -6.31 0.46 18.34
CA SER A 47 -7.11 1.68 18.44
C SER A 47 -7.30 2.43 17.10
N ASP A 48 -6.53 2.10 16.07
CA ASP A 48 -6.69 2.65 14.73
C ASP A 48 -7.79 1.93 13.93
N LEU A 49 -8.32 0.81 14.47
CA LEU A 49 -9.40 0.04 13.85
C LEU A 49 -10.75 0.50 14.36
N THR A 50 -11.68 0.69 13.44
CA THR A 50 -13.13 0.78 13.72
C THR A 50 -13.82 -0.43 13.07
N GLU A 51 -15.13 -0.60 13.28
CA GLU A 51 -15.90 -1.68 12.63
C GLU A 51 -15.75 -1.68 11.11
N THR A 52 -15.66 -0.52 10.50
CA THR A 52 -15.71 -0.35 9.04
C THR A 52 -14.43 0.20 8.41
N HIS A 53 -13.52 0.77 9.20
CA HIS A 53 -12.34 1.47 8.67
C HIS A 53 -11.07 1.22 9.48
N VAL A 54 -9.94 1.37 8.79
CA VAL A 54 -8.61 1.54 9.37
C VAL A 54 -8.26 3.02 9.30
N LYS A 55 -7.99 3.64 10.46
CA LYS A 55 -7.67 5.07 10.57
C LYS A 55 -6.29 5.25 11.14
N PHE A 56 -5.31 5.58 10.33
CA PHE A 56 -3.93 5.75 10.78
C PHE A 56 -3.27 7.00 10.20
N PHE A 57 -2.22 7.45 10.88
CA PHE A 57 -1.47 8.63 10.46
C PHE A 57 -0.18 8.23 9.77
N ARG A 58 0.08 8.83 8.61
CA ARG A 58 1.39 8.74 7.98
C ARG A 58 2.36 9.63 8.73
N LYS A 59 3.22 9.04 9.56
CA LYS A 59 4.30 9.76 10.22
C LYS A 59 5.43 10.02 9.22
N LYS A 60 5.36 11.12 8.49
CA LYS A 60 6.52 11.65 7.78
C LYS A 60 7.46 12.24 8.82
N THR A 61 8.76 11.94 8.68
CA THR A 61 9.87 12.39 9.52
C THR A 61 9.63 13.75 10.19
N LYS A 62 9.83 13.79 11.50
CA LYS A 62 9.60 14.89 12.45
C LYS A 62 10.18 16.27 12.10
N LYS A 63 10.91 16.44 11.01
CA LYS A 63 11.62 17.69 10.69
C LYS A 63 10.82 18.73 9.90
N THR A 64 9.65 18.44 9.34
CA THR A 64 9.04 19.35 8.36
C THR A 64 7.55 19.63 8.48
N SER A 65 6.78 19.09 9.42
CA SER A 65 5.40 19.54 9.54
C SER A 65 4.63 19.06 10.78
N GLN A 66 3.93 19.98 11.40
CA GLN A 66 3.06 19.77 12.57
C GLN A 66 1.72 19.07 12.24
N GLU A 67 1.36 18.90 10.99
CA GLU A 67 0.09 18.26 10.60
C GLU A 67 0.29 16.83 10.12
N LEU A 68 -0.34 15.90 10.83
CA LEU A 68 -0.42 14.48 10.47
C LEU A 68 -1.58 14.29 9.49
N VAL A 69 -1.30 13.80 8.27
CA VAL A 69 -2.37 13.46 7.35
C VAL A 69 -2.97 12.11 7.74
N LYS A 70 -4.23 12.16 8.17
CA LYS A 70 -5.01 10.98 8.55
C LYS A 70 -5.41 10.21 7.29
N ARG A 71 -5.13 8.92 7.27
CA ARG A 71 -5.65 7.99 6.27
C ARG A 71 -6.88 7.30 6.83
N ASN A 72 -7.88 7.15 5.98
CA ASN A 72 -9.11 6.44 6.29
C ASN A 72 -9.35 5.42 5.18
N VAL A 73 -9.13 4.15 5.48
CA VAL A 73 -9.26 3.04 4.52
C VAL A 73 -10.43 2.18 4.94
N LYS A 74 -11.40 1.99 4.05
CA LYS A 74 -12.51 1.07 4.29
C LYS A 74 -11.98 -0.36 4.39
N ARG A 75 -12.39 -1.06 5.43
CA ARG A 75 -12.06 -2.48 5.61
C ARG A 75 -12.94 -3.33 4.69
N ASP A 76 -12.37 -4.39 4.18
CA ASP A 76 -13.04 -5.46 3.47
C ASP A 76 -12.57 -6.81 4.00
N GLU A 77 -13.20 -7.88 3.53
CA GLU A 77 -12.89 -9.25 3.94
C GLU A 77 -11.41 -9.62 3.74
N SER A 78 -10.78 -9.09 2.68
CA SER A 78 -9.36 -9.38 2.38
C SER A 78 -8.43 -8.75 3.41
N ILE A 79 -8.70 -7.51 3.82
CA ILE A 79 -7.96 -6.80 4.86
C ILE A 79 -8.16 -7.50 6.20
N ASP A 80 -9.40 -7.86 6.54
CA ASP A 80 -9.75 -8.50 7.80
C ASP A 80 -9.13 -9.90 7.91
N PHE A 81 -9.16 -10.67 6.82
CA PHE A 81 -8.47 -11.96 6.76
C PHE A 81 -6.98 -11.83 7.09
N LEU A 82 -6.30 -10.84 6.51
CA LEU A 82 -4.86 -10.64 6.76
C LEU A 82 -4.58 -10.12 8.17
N PHE A 83 -5.47 -9.30 8.73
CA PHE A 83 -5.36 -8.85 10.12
C PHE A 83 -5.53 -10.01 11.10
N ILE A 84 -6.46 -10.91 10.87
CA ILE A 84 -6.67 -12.12 11.70
C ILE A 84 -5.48 -13.07 11.54
N LYS A 85 -5.07 -13.37 10.31
CA LYS A 85 -3.97 -14.30 10.02
C LYS A 85 -2.64 -13.89 10.67
N TYR A 86 -2.39 -12.59 10.75
CA TYR A 86 -1.13 -12.03 11.28
C TYR A 86 -1.35 -11.17 12.51
N ALA A 87 -2.40 -11.48 13.28
CA ALA A 87 -2.73 -10.74 14.49
C ALA A 87 -1.58 -10.76 15.48
N ALA A 88 -1.30 -9.62 16.09
CA ALA A 88 -0.39 -9.54 17.22
C ALA A 88 -1.02 -10.22 18.46
N PRO A 89 -0.21 -10.73 19.41
CA PRO A 89 -0.71 -11.35 20.65
C PRO A 89 -1.73 -10.49 21.38
N ALA A 90 -2.59 -11.12 22.19
CA ALA A 90 -3.71 -10.46 22.86
C ALA A 90 -3.30 -9.20 23.66
N GLY A 91 -2.20 -9.24 24.40
CA GLY A 91 -1.67 -8.10 25.17
C GLY A 91 -0.94 -7.04 24.35
N SER A 92 -0.79 -7.20 23.02
CA SER A 92 -0.09 -6.24 22.18
C SER A 92 -1.00 -5.07 21.79
N PRO A 93 -0.52 -3.82 21.79
CA PRO A 93 -1.26 -2.69 21.27
C PRO A 93 -1.33 -2.69 19.72
N TYR A 94 -0.48 -3.48 19.05
CA TYR A 94 -0.37 -3.52 17.60
C TYR A 94 -1.42 -4.43 16.96
N VAL A 95 -1.81 -4.11 15.73
CA VAL A 95 -2.72 -4.97 14.93
C VAL A 95 -1.97 -6.19 14.42
N LEU A 96 -0.79 -5.99 13.88
CA LEU A 96 0.01 -7.02 13.23
C LEU A 96 1.17 -7.49 14.12
N ASP A 97 1.45 -8.78 14.10
CA ASP A 97 2.62 -9.39 14.75
C ASP A 97 3.92 -9.07 13.97
N LEU A 98 4.30 -7.79 14.00
CA LEU A 98 5.51 -7.25 13.37
C LEU A 98 6.44 -6.59 14.40
N LEU A 99 5.88 -6.03 15.47
CA LEU A 99 6.61 -5.44 16.58
C LEU A 99 6.31 -6.20 17.87
N ASN A 100 7.25 -6.18 18.82
CA ASN A 100 6.97 -6.73 20.14
C ASN A 100 5.97 -5.85 20.91
N PRO A 101 5.15 -6.41 21.81
CA PRO A 101 4.23 -5.62 22.63
C PRO A 101 4.91 -4.50 23.42
N THR A 102 6.19 -4.69 23.78
CA THR A 102 7.00 -3.75 24.56
C THR A 102 7.72 -2.70 23.70
N ASP A 103 7.70 -2.81 22.38
CA ASP A 103 8.32 -1.83 21.48
C ASP A 103 7.57 -0.49 21.56
N LYS A 104 8.24 0.57 21.99
CA LYS A 104 7.64 1.90 22.14
C LYS A 104 7.72 2.68 20.83
N LEU A 105 6.58 3.23 20.39
CA LEU A 105 6.54 4.08 19.21
C LEU A 105 7.40 5.34 19.40
N GLY A 106 8.10 5.74 18.34
CA GLY A 106 8.95 6.95 18.34
C GLY A 106 10.39 6.70 18.78
N THR A 107 10.72 5.51 19.28
CA THR A 107 12.10 5.17 19.65
C THR A 107 12.94 4.80 18.43
N GLU A 108 14.25 5.01 18.55
CA GLU A 108 15.20 4.60 17.50
C GLU A 108 15.24 3.09 17.32
N SER A 109 15.13 2.34 18.43
CA SER A 109 15.06 0.87 18.42
C SER A 109 13.91 0.37 17.56
N THR A 110 12.69 0.88 17.79
CA THR A 110 11.51 0.54 16.99
C THR A 110 11.70 0.92 15.52
N HIS A 111 12.33 2.06 15.24
CA HIS A 111 12.62 2.47 13.87
C HIS A 111 13.61 1.53 13.17
N LYS A 112 14.68 1.15 13.84
CA LYS A 112 15.65 0.15 13.34
C LYS A 112 14.98 -1.20 13.07
N ARG A 113 14.08 -1.65 13.97
CA ARG A 113 13.30 -2.89 13.80
C ARG A 113 12.41 -2.82 12.56
N CYS A 114 11.64 -1.76 12.37
CA CYS A 114 10.81 -1.58 11.17
C CYS A 114 11.63 -1.60 9.88
N LYS A 115 12.82 -1.00 9.87
CA LYS A 115 13.76 -1.07 8.73
C LYS A 115 14.22 -2.51 8.47
N GLY A 116 14.54 -3.27 9.52
CA GLY A 116 14.90 -4.68 9.43
C GLY A 116 13.78 -5.53 8.83
N ILE A 117 12.56 -5.36 9.31
CA ILE A 117 11.36 -6.03 8.79
C ILE A 117 11.18 -5.73 7.30
N ASN A 118 11.25 -4.46 6.90
CA ASN A 118 11.13 -4.06 5.49
C ASN A 118 12.23 -4.71 4.61
N ARG A 119 13.47 -4.78 5.11
CA ARG A 119 14.57 -5.45 4.42
C ARG A 119 14.29 -6.94 4.24
N ASN A 120 13.77 -7.61 5.27
CA ASN A 120 13.45 -9.04 5.23
C ASN A 120 12.30 -9.32 4.26
N PHE A 121 11.26 -8.48 4.23
CA PHE A 121 10.18 -8.59 3.25
C PHE A 121 10.69 -8.43 1.82
N ASN A 122 11.54 -7.43 1.56
CA ASN A 122 12.12 -7.24 0.23
C ASN A 122 12.96 -8.43 -0.23
N ARG A 123 13.76 -9.05 0.66
CA ARG A 123 14.50 -10.27 0.35
C ARG A 123 13.59 -11.46 0.03
N SER A 124 12.49 -11.60 0.76
CA SER A 124 11.51 -12.65 0.48
C SER A 124 10.77 -12.42 -0.83
N LEU A 125 10.39 -11.17 -1.14
CA LEU A 125 9.78 -10.81 -2.42
C LEU A 125 10.73 -11.07 -3.60
N GLU A 126 12.03 -10.79 -3.43
CA GLU A 126 13.04 -11.08 -4.45
C GLU A 126 13.06 -12.56 -4.81
N LYS A 127 13.12 -13.46 -3.80
CA LYS A 127 13.05 -14.92 -4.02
C LYS A 127 11.75 -15.36 -4.70
N ILE A 128 10.63 -14.75 -4.33
CA ILE A 128 9.35 -15.01 -5.01
C ILE A 128 9.43 -14.58 -6.47
N CYS A 129 9.94 -13.38 -6.76
CA CYS A 129 10.08 -12.89 -8.13
C CYS A 129 10.94 -13.82 -9.00
N GLU A 130 12.05 -14.31 -8.44
CA GLU A 130 12.91 -15.30 -9.09
C GLU A 130 12.16 -16.60 -9.38
N SER A 131 11.40 -17.12 -8.40
CA SER A 131 10.67 -18.39 -8.56
C SER A 131 9.55 -18.34 -9.61
N ILE A 132 8.93 -17.17 -9.82
CA ILE A 132 7.84 -17.00 -10.80
C ILE A 132 8.27 -16.31 -12.11
N GLY A 133 9.56 -16.03 -12.24
CA GLY A 133 10.13 -15.47 -13.48
C GLY A 133 9.67 -14.04 -13.79
N ILE A 134 9.54 -13.17 -12.77
CA ILE A 134 9.20 -11.76 -12.95
C ILE A 134 10.34 -10.84 -12.48
N PRO A 135 10.42 -9.61 -12.99
CA PRO A 135 11.40 -8.65 -12.49
C PRO A 135 11.27 -8.41 -10.98
N ARG A 136 12.42 -8.21 -10.33
CA ARG A 136 12.49 -7.90 -8.91
C ARG A 136 11.60 -6.71 -8.55
N ILE A 137 10.82 -6.87 -7.48
CA ILE A 137 10.02 -5.82 -6.88
C ILE A 137 10.38 -5.61 -5.40
N SER A 138 9.91 -4.52 -4.84
CA SER A 138 10.04 -4.22 -3.40
C SER A 138 8.68 -3.89 -2.81
N MET A 139 8.59 -3.81 -1.47
CA MET A 139 7.37 -3.37 -0.78
C MET A 139 6.83 -2.02 -1.29
N MET A 140 7.71 -1.12 -1.75
CA MET A 140 7.31 0.16 -2.33
C MET A 140 6.53 0.01 -3.64
N TRP A 141 6.75 -1.10 -4.36
CA TRP A 141 6.07 -1.34 -5.63
C TRP A 141 4.55 -1.53 -5.46
N ALA A 142 4.09 -2.08 -4.32
CA ALA A 142 2.66 -2.14 -3.98
C ALA A 142 2.01 -0.74 -4.03
N ARG A 143 2.72 0.26 -3.48
CA ARG A 143 2.27 1.65 -3.49
C ARG A 143 2.24 2.25 -4.90
N HIS A 144 3.28 1.99 -5.70
CA HIS A 144 3.33 2.46 -7.08
C HIS A 144 2.21 1.83 -7.92
N GLN A 145 1.99 0.52 -7.76
CA GLN A 145 0.94 -0.17 -8.49
C GLN A 145 -0.45 0.33 -8.08
N MET A 146 -0.73 0.44 -6.77
CA MET A 146 -2.00 1.00 -6.29
C MET A 146 -2.25 2.40 -6.87
N SER A 147 -1.24 3.26 -6.89
CA SER A 147 -1.36 4.60 -7.45
C SER A 147 -1.65 4.57 -8.95
N THR A 148 -1.01 3.67 -9.69
CA THR A 148 -1.24 3.48 -11.12
C THR A 148 -2.66 2.98 -11.37
N ASP A 149 -3.07 1.92 -10.66
CA ASP A 149 -4.40 1.32 -10.81
C ASP A 149 -5.51 2.32 -10.45
N PHE A 150 -5.33 3.10 -9.36
CA PHE A 150 -6.26 4.14 -8.98
C PHE A 150 -6.45 5.19 -10.09
N ARG A 151 -5.34 5.65 -10.71
CA ARG A 151 -5.37 6.58 -11.83
C ARG A 151 -5.95 5.95 -13.09
N GLU A 152 -5.60 4.71 -13.40
CA GLU A 152 -6.15 3.96 -14.54
C GLU A 152 -7.67 3.76 -14.41
N ASN A 153 -8.20 3.66 -13.18
CA ASN A 153 -9.63 3.53 -12.90
C ASN A 153 -10.36 4.88 -12.76
N GLY A 154 -9.75 5.99 -13.18
CA GLY A 154 -10.41 7.30 -13.24
C GLY A 154 -10.22 8.18 -12.00
N GLY A 155 -9.49 7.73 -10.99
CA GLY A 155 -9.17 8.57 -9.83
C GLY A 155 -8.39 9.81 -10.21
N THR A 156 -8.69 10.97 -9.61
CA THR A 156 -7.95 12.21 -9.88
C THR A 156 -6.63 12.26 -9.11
N LEU A 157 -5.76 13.19 -9.48
CA LEU A 157 -4.48 13.39 -8.80
C LEU A 157 -4.69 13.91 -7.37
N GLU A 158 -5.69 14.78 -7.19
CA GLU A 158 -6.09 15.34 -5.90
C GLU A 158 -6.63 14.23 -4.98
N GLN A 159 -7.50 13.36 -5.49
CA GLN A 159 -8.00 12.20 -4.76
C GLN A 159 -6.86 11.25 -4.38
N LEU A 160 -5.94 10.98 -5.32
CA LEU A 160 -4.77 10.16 -5.04
C LEU A 160 -3.88 10.79 -3.95
N ASN A 161 -3.69 12.11 -4.00
CA ASN A 161 -2.95 12.86 -2.98
C ASN A 161 -3.57 12.68 -1.59
N LEU A 162 -4.89 12.77 -1.51
CA LEU A 162 -5.65 12.61 -0.28
C LEU A 162 -5.52 11.19 0.29
N ILE A 163 -5.79 10.15 -0.51
CA ILE A 163 -5.72 8.76 -0.03
C ILE A 163 -4.30 8.30 0.32
N MET A 164 -3.28 8.85 -0.35
CA MET A 164 -1.88 8.58 -0.05
C MET A 164 -1.34 9.38 1.15
N GLY A 165 -2.10 10.34 1.62
CA GLY A 165 -1.69 11.22 2.72
C GLY A 165 -0.47 12.06 2.36
N HIS A 166 -0.40 12.60 1.16
CA HIS A 166 0.64 13.55 0.77
C HIS A 166 0.18 14.97 1.08
N LYS A 167 1.05 15.79 1.67
CA LYS A 167 0.77 17.22 1.91
C LYS A 167 0.80 18.04 0.63
N ASP A 168 1.74 17.72 -0.24
CA ASP A 168 1.99 18.44 -1.49
C ASP A 168 1.65 17.55 -2.69
N ILE A 169 0.80 18.07 -3.56
CA ILE A 169 0.42 17.46 -4.82
C ILE A 169 1.65 17.21 -5.73
N LYS A 170 2.72 18.00 -5.58
CA LYS A 170 3.99 17.78 -6.29
C LYS A 170 4.56 16.39 -6.03
N THR A 171 4.40 15.88 -4.82
CA THR A 171 4.83 14.51 -4.46
C THR A 171 4.00 13.46 -5.19
N THR A 172 2.75 13.76 -5.54
CA THR A 172 1.83 12.87 -6.23
C THR A 172 1.99 12.96 -7.75
N LYS A 173 2.48 14.09 -8.28
CA LYS A 173 2.75 14.27 -9.72
C LYS A 173 3.74 13.27 -10.31
N VAL A 174 4.58 12.63 -9.48
CA VAL A 174 5.45 11.53 -9.92
C VAL A 174 4.62 10.37 -10.51
N TYR A 175 3.38 10.21 -10.09
CA TYR A 175 2.44 9.18 -10.57
C TYR A 175 1.59 9.64 -11.78
N ASP A 176 1.73 10.90 -12.18
CA ASP A 176 0.94 11.50 -13.27
C ASP A 176 1.51 11.19 -14.67
N LYS A 177 2.69 10.61 -14.75
CA LYS A 177 3.42 10.36 -15.99
C LYS A 177 2.82 9.29 -16.90
N SER A 178 1.61 8.78 -16.62
CA SER A 178 1.08 7.62 -17.31
C SER A 178 -0.44 7.59 -17.52
N LEU A 179 -1.08 8.72 -17.80
CA LEU A 179 -2.35 8.59 -18.50
C LEU A 179 -2.02 8.18 -19.94
N PRO A 180 -2.34 6.97 -20.40
CA PRO A 180 -2.18 6.61 -21.80
C PRO A 180 -3.02 7.60 -22.63
N ASN A 181 -2.47 8.07 -23.77
CA ASN A 181 -3.20 8.91 -24.73
C ASN A 181 -4.60 8.34 -25.05
N LYS A 182 -4.71 7.02 -25.11
CA LYS A 182 -5.98 6.30 -25.28
C LYS A 182 -7.06 6.68 -24.25
N LYS A 183 -6.70 6.95 -22.98
CA LYS A 183 -7.68 7.32 -21.97
C LYS A 183 -8.15 8.77 -22.11
N ILE A 184 -7.31 9.63 -22.67
CA ILE A 184 -7.69 11.02 -23.04
C ILE A 184 -8.63 10.96 -24.24
N GLU A 185 -8.37 10.08 -25.20
CA GLU A 185 -9.21 9.83 -26.37
C GLU A 185 -10.57 9.28 -25.95
N ASP A 186 -10.62 8.25 -25.07
CA ASP A 186 -11.85 7.67 -24.53
C ASP A 186 -12.68 8.71 -23.75
N LEU A 187 -12.04 9.59 -22.98
CA LEU A 187 -12.71 10.71 -22.28
C LEU A 187 -13.27 11.74 -23.24
N ASN A 188 -12.54 12.10 -24.29
CA ASN A 188 -12.99 13.02 -25.34
C ASN A 188 -14.17 12.43 -26.13
N GLU A 189 -14.11 11.13 -26.46
CA GLU A 189 -15.25 10.46 -27.11
C GLU A 189 -16.50 10.46 -26.23
N ASN A 190 -16.36 10.24 -24.91
CA ASN A 190 -17.48 10.29 -23.99
C ASN A 190 -18.04 11.70 -23.79
N LEU A 191 -17.19 12.72 -23.81
CA LEU A 191 -17.63 14.12 -23.78
C LEU A 191 -18.37 14.47 -25.07
N ASN A 192 -17.89 14.01 -26.21
CA ASN A 192 -18.51 14.30 -27.52
C ASN A 192 -19.83 13.56 -27.75
N LYS A 193 -20.02 12.36 -27.14
CA LYS A 193 -21.32 11.64 -27.17
C LYS A 193 -22.47 12.41 -26.48
N GLY A 194 -22.15 13.35 -25.59
CA GLY A 194 -23.14 14.22 -24.95
C GLY A 194 -23.50 15.48 -25.77
N LEU A 195 -22.74 15.76 -26.84
CA LEU A 195 -22.96 16.89 -27.71
C LEU A 195 -23.76 16.41 -28.94
N ASN A 196 -25.09 16.55 -28.92
CA ASN A 196 -25.92 16.44 -30.12
C ASN A 196 -25.60 17.63 -31.05
N ILE A 197 -24.55 17.52 -31.85
CA ILE A 197 -24.27 18.43 -32.97
C ILE A 197 -24.91 17.76 -34.19
N THR A 198 -26.15 18.14 -34.51
CA THR A 198 -26.78 17.90 -35.81
C THR A 198 -26.51 19.08 -36.73
#